data_e1859608e3d7eab087ecc405b55a6255
#
_entry.id   e1859608e3d7eab087ecc405b55a6255
#
_cell.length_a   1.000
_cell.length_b   1.000
_cell.length_c   1.000
_cell.angle_alpha   90.00
_cell.angle_beta   90.00
_cell.angle_gamma   90.00
#
_symmetry.space_group_name_H-M   'P 1'
#
loop_
_entity.id
_entity.type
_entity.pdbx_description
1 polymer ?
#
loop_
_entity_poly.entity_id
_entity_poly.type
_entity_poly.pdbx_seq_one_letter_code
_entity_poly.pdbx_strand_id
1 'polypeptide(L)'
;MKIKQSTFYAFRILYRIDKGKDRVVTSKEIAEKEGYSPGMILKILRVMGQNGIVRAHQGRGEAGGGFSLEKSIDEITFLEIIRIMEGVDISANLDETSREKHTRMFLTCIRMNEELELLLSQYTVRDLFESGETGSFLDAV
;
A
#
# COMPACT_ATOMS: atom_id res chain seq x y z
N MET A 1 -16.02 2.05 6.39
CA MET A 1 -15.01 1.85 5.35
C MET A 1 -14.15 0.67 5.73
N LYS A 2 -14.01 -0.28 4.82
CA LYS A 2 -13.23 -1.49 5.07
C LYS A 2 -12.08 -1.58 4.10
N ILE A 3 -10.90 -1.86 4.61
CA ILE A 3 -9.70 -2.07 3.81
C ILE A 3 -9.49 -3.58 3.69
N LYS A 4 -9.27 -4.06 2.47
CA LYS A 4 -9.05 -5.48 2.22
C LYS A 4 -7.78 -5.97 2.90
N GLN A 5 -7.80 -7.24 3.31
CA GLN A 5 -6.62 -7.85 3.92
C GLN A 5 -5.42 -7.84 2.99
N SER A 6 -5.64 -8.03 1.68
CA SER A 6 -4.56 -7.98 0.69
C SER A 6 -3.83 -6.64 0.67
N THR A 7 -4.53 -5.54 0.99
CA THR A 7 -3.91 -4.22 1.09
C THR A 7 -2.95 -4.15 2.27
N PHE A 8 -3.34 -4.70 3.41
CA PHE A 8 -2.43 -4.79 4.56
C PHE A 8 -1.21 -5.65 4.25
N TYR A 9 -1.43 -6.75 3.53
CA TYR A 9 -0.32 -7.58 3.08
C TYR A 9 0.63 -6.80 2.16
N ALA A 10 0.09 -5.95 1.30
CA ALA A 10 0.92 -5.09 0.44
C ALA A 10 1.84 -4.20 1.26
N PHE A 11 1.33 -3.55 2.29
CA PHE A 11 2.16 -2.73 3.18
C PHE A 11 3.26 -3.56 3.85
N ARG A 12 2.91 -4.75 4.34
CA ARG A 12 3.89 -5.64 4.98
C ARG A 12 4.98 -6.10 4.02
N ILE A 13 4.59 -6.41 2.79
CA ILE A 13 5.52 -6.84 1.74
C ILE A 13 6.53 -5.72 1.46
N LEU A 14 6.05 -4.49 1.30
CA LEU A 14 6.92 -3.34 1.05
C LEU A 14 7.90 -3.13 2.20
N TYR A 15 7.40 -3.23 3.42
CA TYR A 15 8.25 -3.10 4.59
C TYR A 15 9.32 -4.20 4.64
N ARG A 16 8.93 -5.44 4.28
CA ARG A 16 9.89 -6.55 4.25
C ARG A 16 10.98 -6.34 3.20
N ILE A 17 10.63 -5.79 2.05
CA ILE A 17 11.63 -5.46 1.02
C ILE A 17 12.59 -4.38 1.55
N ASP A 18 12.05 -3.37 2.23
CA ASP A 18 12.89 -2.33 2.83
C ASP A 18 13.88 -2.91 3.86
N LYS A 19 13.45 -3.90 4.64
CA LYS A 19 14.33 -4.56 5.61
C LYS A 19 15.51 -5.28 4.96
N GLY A 20 15.39 -5.63 3.69
CA GLY A 20 16.51 -6.18 2.93
C GLY A 20 17.56 -5.16 2.56
N LYS A 21 17.29 -3.88 2.82
CA LYS A 21 18.17 -2.75 2.50
C LYS A 21 18.50 -2.72 1.02
N ASP A 22 19.76 -2.64 0.64
CA ASP A 22 20.17 -2.52 -0.74
C ASP A 22 20.17 -3.85 -1.52
N ARG A 23 19.81 -4.94 -0.86
CA ARG A 23 19.77 -6.22 -1.52
C ARG A 23 18.38 -6.52 -2.08
N VAL A 24 18.37 -7.34 -3.13
CA VAL A 24 17.13 -7.83 -3.74
C VAL A 24 16.50 -8.87 -2.82
N VAL A 25 15.19 -8.77 -2.60
CA VAL A 25 14.45 -9.70 -1.73
C VAL A 25 13.56 -10.58 -2.59
N THR A 26 13.65 -11.91 -2.38
CA THR A 26 12.85 -12.85 -3.16
C THR A 26 11.45 -13.01 -2.59
N SER A 27 10.50 -13.38 -3.45
CA SER A 27 9.13 -13.68 -3.00
C SER A 27 9.12 -14.85 -2.01
N LYS A 28 10.03 -15.81 -2.18
CA LYS A 28 10.17 -16.94 -1.26
C LYS A 28 10.57 -16.47 0.14
N GLU A 29 11.52 -15.55 0.22
CA GLU A 29 11.96 -14.97 1.49
C GLU A 29 10.82 -14.24 2.19
N ILE A 30 10.05 -13.47 1.42
CA ILE A 30 8.87 -12.75 1.96
C ILE A 30 7.86 -13.78 2.50
N ALA A 31 7.57 -14.82 1.72
CA ALA A 31 6.63 -15.87 2.11
C ALA A 31 7.03 -16.53 3.42
N GLU A 32 8.30 -16.88 3.53
CA GLU A 32 8.83 -17.56 4.72
C GLU A 32 8.75 -16.67 5.96
N LYS A 33 9.12 -15.39 5.82
CA LYS A 33 9.16 -14.47 6.96
C LYS A 33 7.81 -13.96 7.39
N GLU A 34 6.89 -13.76 6.44
CA GLU A 34 5.57 -13.20 6.75
C GLU A 34 4.49 -14.28 6.91
N GLY A 35 4.75 -15.50 6.46
CA GLY A 35 3.78 -16.57 6.51
C GLY A 35 2.67 -16.42 5.46
N TYR A 36 2.95 -15.72 4.36
CA TYR A 36 1.97 -15.51 3.29
C TYR A 36 2.14 -16.53 2.18
N SER A 37 1.06 -16.80 1.44
CA SER A 37 1.13 -17.71 0.30
C SER A 37 1.97 -17.09 -0.82
N PRO A 38 2.86 -17.87 -1.45
CA PRO A 38 3.70 -17.36 -2.54
C PRO A 38 2.91 -16.76 -3.72
N GLY A 39 1.80 -17.41 -4.06
CA GLY A 39 0.96 -16.92 -5.17
C GLY A 39 0.35 -15.54 -4.91
N MET A 40 -0.09 -15.31 -3.69
CA MET A 40 -0.63 -14.01 -3.29
C MET A 40 0.46 -12.93 -3.32
N ILE A 41 1.64 -13.25 -2.82
CA ILE A 41 2.77 -12.31 -2.81
C ILE A 41 3.14 -11.90 -4.23
N LEU A 42 3.25 -12.85 -5.14
CA LEU A 42 3.57 -12.56 -6.54
C LEU A 42 2.50 -11.71 -7.20
N LYS A 43 1.23 -11.96 -6.89
CA LYS A 43 0.11 -11.17 -7.41
C LYS A 43 0.21 -9.71 -6.95
N ILE A 44 0.47 -9.50 -5.67
CA ILE A 44 0.62 -8.15 -5.11
C ILE A 44 1.85 -7.46 -5.70
N LEU A 45 2.98 -8.15 -5.77
CA LEU A 45 4.21 -7.60 -6.32
C LEU A 45 4.05 -7.22 -7.80
N ARG A 46 3.28 -7.99 -8.56
CA ARG A 46 2.99 -7.65 -9.96
C ARG A 46 2.24 -6.34 -10.06
N VAL A 47 1.20 -6.16 -9.24
CA VAL A 47 0.42 -4.92 -9.21
C VAL A 47 1.30 -3.74 -8.79
N MET A 48 2.14 -3.93 -7.78
CA MET A 48 3.06 -2.89 -7.31
C MET A 48 4.09 -2.54 -8.40
N GLY A 49 4.57 -3.54 -9.11
CA GLY A 49 5.52 -3.33 -10.22
C GLY A 49 4.92 -2.55 -11.38
N GLN A 50 3.67 -2.84 -11.72
CA GLN A 50 2.94 -2.12 -12.77
C GLN A 50 2.72 -0.65 -12.42
N ASN A 51 2.73 -0.33 -11.15
CA ASN A 51 2.51 1.03 -10.65
C ASN A 51 3.80 1.73 -10.20
N GLY A 52 4.95 1.16 -10.52
CA GLY A 52 6.25 1.80 -10.26
C GLY A 52 6.69 1.84 -8.80
N ILE A 53 6.11 0.99 -7.97
CA ILE A 53 6.44 0.93 -6.53
C ILE A 53 7.61 -0.01 -6.27
N VAL A 54 7.61 -1.17 -6.94
CA VAL A 54 8.68 -2.16 -6.84
C VAL A 54 9.26 -2.44 -8.22
N ARG A 55 10.47 -2.96 -8.22
CA ARG A 55 11.18 -3.37 -9.42
C ARG A 55 11.53 -4.85 -9.32
N ALA A 56 11.15 -5.60 -10.35
CA ALA A 56 11.54 -7.00 -10.46
C ALA A 56 12.93 -7.12 -11.06
N HIS A 57 13.74 -7.99 -10.47
CA HIS A 57 15.08 -8.30 -10.98
C HIS A 57 15.10 -9.75 -11.43
N GLN A 58 15.67 -9.98 -12.60
CA GLN A 58 15.84 -11.31 -13.12
C GLN A 58 17.22 -11.84 -12.75
N GLY A 59 17.31 -13.15 -12.52
CA GLY A 59 18.56 -13.79 -12.19
C GLY A 59 18.33 -15.23 -11.79
N ARG A 60 19.44 -16.00 -11.71
CA ARG A 60 19.44 -17.38 -11.31
C ARG A 60 20.49 -17.60 -10.24
N GLY A 61 20.20 -18.48 -9.27
CA GLY A 61 21.13 -18.83 -8.21
C GLY A 61 21.27 -17.73 -7.17
N GLU A 62 22.42 -17.69 -6.51
CA GLU A 62 22.68 -16.79 -5.38
C GLU A 62 22.72 -15.31 -5.76
N ALA A 63 23.09 -15.00 -7.00
CA ALA A 63 23.06 -13.64 -7.51
C ALA A 63 21.70 -13.31 -8.12
N GLY A 64 20.68 -14.07 -7.74
CA GLY A 64 19.46 -14.19 -8.48
C GLY A 64 18.50 -13.06 -8.40
N GLY A 65 17.32 -13.31 -8.97
CA GLY A 65 16.24 -12.37 -9.04
C GLY A 65 15.58 -12.10 -7.71
N GLY A 66 14.57 -11.26 -7.76
CA GLY A 66 13.81 -10.84 -6.62
C GLY A 66 13.26 -9.46 -6.86
N PHE A 67 13.04 -8.73 -5.80
CA PHE A 67 12.37 -7.43 -5.86
C PHE A 67 13.11 -6.41 -5.02
N SER A 68 13.10 -5.17 -5.50
CA SER A 68 13.60 -4.02 -4.75
C SER A 68 12.56 -2.90 -4.84
N LEU A 69 12.67 -1.91 -3.96
CA LEU A 69 11.79 -0.74 -4.00
C LEU A 69 12.28 0.24 -5.07
N GLU A 70 11.33 0.76 -5.86
CA GLU A 70 11.61 1.90 -6.74
C GLU A 70 11.61 3.22 -5.97
N LYS A 71 10.86 3.27 -4.86
CA LYS A 71 10.74 4.43 -4.00
C LYS A 71 10.98 4.00 -2.56
N SER A 72 11.57 4.88 -1.78
CA SER A 72 11.74 4.65 -0.35
C SER A 72 10.38 4.56 0.37
N ILE A 73 10.29 3.72 1.40
CA ILE A 73 9.07 3.66 2.22
C ILE A 73 8.80 4.96 2.97
N ASP A 74 9.77 5.88 3.02
CA ASP A 74 9.56 7.25 3.53
C ASP A 74 8.80 8.12 2.53
N GLU A 75 8.78 7.73 1.27
CA GLU A 75 8.14 8.46 0.19
C GLU A 75 6.85 7.80 -0.30
N ILE A 76 6.68 6.51 -0.06
CA ILE A 76 5.46 5.79 -0.43
C ILE A 76 4.39 6.09 0.62
N THR A 77 3.31 6.77 0.20
CA THR A 77 2.24 7.14 1.12
C THR A 77 1.17 6.05 1.22
N PHE A 78 0.45 6.08 2.34
CA PHE A 78 -0.71 5.22 2.53
C PHE A 78 -1.73 5.42 1.40
N LEU A 79 -1.97 6.67 1.02
CA LEU A 79 -2.88 7.00 -0.08
C LEU A 79 -2.48 6.31 -1.39
N GLU A 80 -1.19 6.35 -1.72
CA GLU A 80 -0.67 5.76 -2.95
C GLU A 80 -1.00 4.26 -3.03
N ILE A 81 -0.77 3.53 -1.96
CA ILE A 81 -1.05 2.10 -1.92
C ILE A 81 -2.55 1.80 -1.90
N ILE A 82 -3.34 2.58 -1.17
CA ILE A 82 -4.80 2.44 -1.16
C ILE A 82 -5.37 2.64 -2.57
N ARG A 83 -4.89 3.64 -3.29
CA ARG A 83 -5.33 3.89 -4.68
C ARG A 83 -5.03 2.72 -5.60
N ILE A 84 -3.86 2.13 -5.44
CA ILE A 84 -3.44 0.98 -6.26
C ILE A 84 -4.27 -0.26 -5.94
N MET A 85 -4.50 -0.53 -4.66
CA MET A 85 -5.12 -1.77 -4.22
C MET A 85 -6.65 -1.72 -4.19
N GLU A 86 -7.23 -0.58 -3.87
CA GLU A 86 -8.67 -0.49 -3.63
C GLU A 86 -9.37 0.67 -4.31
N GLY A 87 -8.69 1.81 -4.42
CA GLY A 87 -9.31 3.06 -4.82
C GLY A 87 -9.84 3.84 -3.61
N VAL A 88 -10.01 5.14 -3.80
CA VAL A 88 -10.55 6.04 -2.78
C VAL A 88 -11.60 6.93 -3.45
N ASP A 89 -12.85 6.51 -3.41
CA ASP A 89 -13.96 7.30 -3.95
C ASP A 89 -15.24 6.99 -3.17
N ILE A 90 -15.62 7.92 -2.31
CA ILE A 90 -16.84 7.79 -1.49
C ILE A 90 -18.09 7.77 -2.36
N SER A 91 -18.05 8.44 -3.51
CA SER A 91 -19.20 8.58 -4.41
C SER A 91 -19.23 7.58 -5.57
N ALA A 92 -18.31 6.61 -5.59
CA ALA A 92 -18.15 5.69 -6.72
C ALA A 92 -19.41 4.95 -7.14
N ASN A 93 -20.29 4.65 -6.17
CA ASN A 93 -21.51 3.89 -6.41
C ASN A 93 -22.75 4.77 -6.62
N LEU A 94 -22.58 6.09 -6.67
CA LEU A 94 -23.70 6.97 -6.97
C LEU A 94 -23.99 6.95 -8.48
N ASP A 95 -25.23 6.66 -8.84
CA ASP A 95 -25.65 6.68 -10.24
C ASP A 95 -25.82 8.13 -10.73
N GLU A 96 -25.92 8.28 -12.05
CA GLU A 96 -26.04 9.60 -12.69
C GLU A 96 -27.30 10.35 -12.22
N THR A 97 -28.42 9.65 -12.07
CA THR A 97 -29.66 10.25 -11.61
C THR A 97 -29.50 10.81 -10.19
N SER A 98 -28.85 10.06 -9.29
CA SER A 98 -28.60 10.52 -7.92
C SER A 98 -27.68 11.72 -7.92
N ARG A 99 -26.66 11.74 -8.77
CA ARG A 99 -25.73 12.87 -8.89
C ARG A 99 -26.45 14.15 -9.33
N GLU A 100 -27.38 14.03 -10.30
CA GLU A 100 -28.15 15.17 -10.81
C GLU A 100 -29.18 15.67 -9.80
N LYS A 101 -29.95 14.76 -9.17
CA LYS A 101 -31.00 15.12 -8.22
C LYS A 101 -30.48 15.58 -6.87
N HIS A 102 -29.31 15.06 -6.47
CA HIS A 102 -28.73 15.31 -5.16
C HIS A 102 -27.34 15.94 -5.29
N THR A 103 -27.28 17.03 -6.05
CA THR A 103 -26.02 17.71 -6.36
C THR A 103 -25.23 18.10 -5.12
N ARG A 104 -25.91 18.61 -4.08
CA ARG A 104 -25.23 18.98 -2.84
C ARG A 104 -24.59 17.78 -2.16
N MET A 105 -25.31 16.66 -2.09
CA MET A 105 -24.78 15.42 -1.54
C MET A 105 -23.56 14.96 -2.33
N PHE A 106 -23.66 14.99 -3.65
CA PHE A 106 -22.55 14.57 -4.53
C PHE A 106 -21.33 15.45 -4.34
N LEU A 107 -21.53 16.78 -4.35
CA LEU A 107 -20.41 17.72 -4.15
C LEU A 107 -19.79 17.58 -2.76
N THR A 108 -20.60 17.31 -1.75
CA THR A 108 -20.11 17.06 -0.39
C THR A 108 -19.25 15.79 -0.37
N CYS A 109 -19.66 14.73 -1.08
CA CYS A 109 -18.87 13.50 -1.20
C CYS A 109 -17.53 13.76 -1.87
N ILE A 110 -17.50 14.57 -2.92
CA ILE A 110 -16.26 14.97 -3.57
C ILE A 110 -15.34 15.68 -2.59
N ARG A 111 -15.88 16.61 -1.83
CA ARG A 111 -15.11 17.33 -0.81
C ARG A 111 -14.56 16.39 0.26
N MET A 112 -15.38 15.45 0.73
CA MET A 112 -14.92 14.44 1.69
C MET A 112 -13.80 13.57 1.12
N ASN A 113 -13.91 13.22 -0.17
CA ASN A 113 -12.84 12.47 -0.83
C ASN A 113 -11.53 13.25 -0.83
N GLU A 114 -11.59 14.53 -1.15
CA GLU A 114 -10.40 15.39 -1.15
C GLU A 114 -9.75 15.48 0.24
N GLU A 115 -10.58 15.67 1.26
CA GLU A 115 -10.11 15.74 2.65
C GLU A 115 -9.52 14.39 3.10
N LEU A 116 -10.17 13.28 2.73
CA LEU A 116 -9.68 11.95 3.04
C LEU A 116 -8.34 11.67 2.35
N GLU A 117 -8.22 12.01 1.07
CA GLU A 117 -6.98 11.84 0.35
C GLU A 117 -5.84 12.65 0.95
N LEU A 118 -6.13 13.88 1.35
CA LEU A 118 -5.15 14.73 2.02
C LEU A 118 -4.68 14.08 3.33
N LEU A 119 -5.62 13.57 4.13
CA LEU A 119 -5.29 12.87 5.36
C LEU A 119 -4.41 11.65 5.11
N LEU A 120 -4.82 10.78 4.17
CA LEU A 120 -4.10 9.55 3.87
C LEU A 120 -2.72 9.81 3.26
N SER A 121 -2.53 10.95 2.59
CA SER A 121 -1.24 11.33 2.01
C SER A 121 -0.20 11.75 3.06
N GLN A 122 -0.64 12.00 4.28
CA GLN A 122 0.26 12.42 5.36
C GLN A 122 1.00 11.26 6.04
N TYR A 123 0.57 10.03 5.77
CA TYR A 123 1.17 8.84 6.36
C TYR A 123 1.96 8.06 5.31
N THR A 124 3.16 7.67 5.66
CA THR A 124 4.02 6.86 4.79
C THR A 124 3.99 5.40 5.23
N VAL A 125 4.52 4.51 4.39
CA VAL A 125 4.64 3.10 4.76
C VAL A 125 5.51 2.96 6.00
N ARG A 126 6.58 3.76 6.12
CA ARG A 126 7.42 3.74 7.32
C ARG A 126 6.61 4.08 8.58
N ASP A 127 5.71 5.04 8.50
CA ASP A 127 4.90 5.45 9.66
C ASP A 127 4.01 4.31 10.19
N LEU A 128 3.64 3.37 9.33
CA LEU A 128 2.81 2.23 9.75
C LEU A 128 3.57 1.26 10.66
N PHE A 129 4.89 1.19 10.53
CA PHE A 129 5.69 0.18 11.21
C PHE A 129 6.76 0.76 12.11
N GLU A 130 7.20 1.98 11.86
CA GLU A 130 8.27 2.63 12.61
C GLU A 130 7.86 4.07 12.91
N SER A 131 7.87 4.44 14.18
CA SER A 131 7.62 5.80 14.60
C SER A 131 8.52 6.12 15.77
N GLY A 132 9.06 7.33 15.81
CA GLY A 132 9.91 7.76 16.89
C GLY A 132 9.22 7.80 18.26
N GLU A 133 7.89 7.83 18.28
CA GLU A 133 7.09 7.91 19.50
C GLU A 133 6.25 6.65 19.75
N THR A 134 6.50 5.58 19.01
CA THR A 134 5.69 4.37 19.05
C THR A 134 5.62 3.73 20.44
N GLY A 135 6.71 3.75 21.18
CA GLY A 135 6.75 3.15 22.50
C GLY A 135 5.70 3.70 23.43
N SER A 136 5.50 5.01 23.44
CA SER A 136 4.54 5.65 24.32
C SER A 136 3.09 5.28 24.00
N PHE A 137 2.76 5.13 22.72
CA PHE A 137 1.42 4.73 22.31
C PHE A 137 1.11 3.29 22.71
N LEU A 138 2.05 2.38 22.47
CA LEU A 138 1.88 0.97 22.82
C LEU A 138 1.80 0.77 24.32
N ASP A 139 2.56 1.54 25.07
CA ASP A 139 2.56 1.49 26.53
C ASP A 139 1.26 2.01 27.12
N ALA A 140 0.54 2.87 26.40
CA ALA A 140 -0.72 3.44 26.84
C ALA A 140 -1.91 2.47 26.64
N VAL A 141 -1.73 1.42 25.87
CA VAL A 141 -2.75 0.41 25.60
C VAL A 141 -2.54 -0.80 26.48
#